data_3c28becb152ce961f5f4a3a71b160a94
#
_entry.id   3c28becb152ce961f5f4a3a71b160a94
#
_cell.length_a   1.000
_cell.length_b   1.000
_cell.length_c   1.000
_cell.angle_alpha   90.00
_cell.angle_beta   90.00
_cell.angle_gamma   90.00
#
_symmetry.space_group_name_H-M   'P 1'
#
loop_
_entity.id
_entity.type
_entity.pdbx_description
1 polymer ?
#
loop_
_entity_poly.entity_id
_entity_poly.type
_entity_poly.pdbx_seq_one_letter_code
_entity_poly.pdbx_strand_id
1 'polypeptide(L)'
;WNYLGAWAWAKHQKGGNDAKAQEFVRQIYKQTKVLDSGARGATTTFAERSIGDVLLAWENEAFLAVREQPGKFEIVTPSLSILAEPPVAVVEKNAEKKGNLQIARGYLNYLYSPAGQEIAARNFYRPRNAAVLKKYSTTFKPLKLVTIDKEFGGWTKVQKTHFDNGGIFDQIVKINSTTK
;
A
#
# COMPACT_ATOMS: atom_id res chain seq x y z
N TRP A 1 5.21 -1.43 -0.56
CA TRP A 1 4.16 -1.83 0.38
C TRP A 1 3.51 -3.15 -0.05
N ASN A 2 3.02 -3.30 -1.27
CA ASN A 2 2.36 -4.53 -1.74
C ASN A 2 3.25 -5.76 -1.61
N TYR A 3 4.53 -5.66 -2.00
CA TYR A 3 5.55 -6.69 -1.81
C TYR A 3 5.66 -7.12 -0.34
N LEU A 4 5.83 -6.16 0.58
CA LEU A 4 5.97 -6.43 2.01
C LEU A 4 4.67 -6.95 2.64
N GLY A 5 3.52 -6.47 2.16
CA GLY A 5 2.21 -6.99 2.57
C GLY A 5 2.05 -8.47 2.22
N ALA A 6 2.39 -8.84 0.99
CA ALA A 6 2.36 -10.24 0.53
C ALA A 6 3.36 -11.12 1.30
N TRP A 7 4.57 -10.61 1.54
CA TRP A 7 5.58 -11.28 2.35
C TRP A 7 5.09 -11.57 3.77
N ALA A 8 4.58 -10.54 4.46
CA ALA A 8 4.05 -10.67 5.81
C ALA A 8 2.88 -11.67 5.85
N TRP A 9 1.96 -11.57 4.89
CA TRP A 9 0.84 -12.52 4.82
C TRP A 9 1.32 -13.97 4.72
N ALA A 10 2.25 -14.28 3.83
CA ALA A 10 2.78 -15.63 3.64
C ALA A 10 3.54 -16.13 4.87
N LYS A 11 4.33 -15.26 5.51
CA LYS A 11 5.07 -15.58 6.73
C LYS A 11 4.16 -15.94 7.90
N HIS A 12 2.98 -15.31 7.98
CA HIS A 12 2.00 -15.55 9.03
C HIS A 12 1.06 -16.75 8.78
N GLN A 13 1.18 -17.47 7.64
CA GLN A 13 0.42 -18.70 7.42
C GLN A 13 0.97 -19.85 8.28
N LYS A 14 0.18 -20.91 8.47
CA LYS A 14 0.59 -22.11 9.23
C LYS A 14 1.91 -22.68 8.67
N GLY A 15 2.94 -22.72 9.51
CA GLY A 15 4.29 -23.14 9.12
C GLY A 15 5.01 -22.16 8.19
N GLY A 16 4.56 -20.90 8.13
CA GLY A 16 5.19 -19.81 7.37
C GLY A 16 6.56 -19.46 7.93
N ASN A 17 7.45 -19.02 7.04
CA ASN A 17 8.79 -18.51 7.33
C ASN A 17 9.27 -17.63 6.17
N ASP A 18 10.45 -17.04 6.30
CA ASP A 18 10.97 -16.14 5.29
C ASP A 18 11.22 -16.81 3.92
N ALA A 19 11.64 -18.08 3.89
CA ALA A 19 11.82 -18.82 2.64
C ALA A 19 10.49 -19.05 1.90
N LYS A 20 9.43 -19.41 2.61
CA LYS A 20 8.08 -19.54 2.03
C LYS A 20 7.51 -18.19 1.60
N ALA A 21 7.77 -17.13 2.35
CA ALA A 21 7.37 -15.79 1.98
C ALA A 21 8.06 -15.33 0.69
N GLN A 22 9.36 -15.57 0.56
CA GLN A 22 10.12 -15.31 -0.66
C GLN A 22 9.55 -16.07 -1.86
N GLU A 23 9.29 -17.36 -1.71
CA GLU A 23 8.72 -18.17 -2.79
C GLU A 23 7.31 -17.69 -3.17
N PHE A 24 6.46 -17.38 -2.20
CA PHE A 24 5.12 -16.85 -2.46
C PHE A 24 5.17 -15.54 -3.25
N VAL A 25 6.01 -14.59 -2.83
CA VAL A 25 6.20 -13.32 -3.53
C VAL A 25 6.79 -13.56 -4.94
N ARG A 26 7.73 -14.49 -5.07
CA ARG A 26 8.28 -14.88 -6.38
C ARG A 26 7.20 -15.36 -7.34
N GLN A 27 6.25 -16.18 -6.86
CA GLN A 27 5.13 -16.65 -7.68
C GLN A 27 4.21 -15.50 -8.09
N ILE A 28 3.91 -14.54 -7.21
CA ILE A 28 3.13 -13.35 -7.56
C ILE A 28 3.81 -12.61 -8.71
N TYR A 29 5.12 -12.29 -8.59
CA TYR A 29 5.84 -11.56 -9.64
C TYR A 29 5.97 -12.35 -10.95
N LYS A 30 6.11 -13.66 -10.87
CA LYS A 30 6.12 -14.53 -12.07
C LYS A 30 4.81 -14.47 -12.85
N GLN A 31 3.68 -14.31 -12.16
CA GLN A 31 2.35 -14.24 -12.76
C GLN A 31 1.93 -12.81 -13.12
N THR A 32 2.68 -11.79 -12.69
CA THR A 32 2.36 -10.40 -12.96
C THR A 32 2.73 -10.05 -14.41
N LYS A 33 1.72 -9.70 -15.21
CA LYS A 33 1.90 -9.35 -16.63
C LYS A 33 2.45 -7.93 -16.81
N VAL A 34 2.01 -7.00 -15.96
CA VAL A 34 2.37 -5.58 -16.04
C VAL A 34 2.73 -5.07 -14.67
N LEU A 35 3.86 -4.39 -14.56
CA LEU A 35 4.31 -3.65 -13.38
C LEU A 35 4.27 -2.16 -13.72
N ASP A 36 3.17 -1.51 -13.39
CA ASP A 36 3.03 -0.07 -13.60
C ASP A 36 3.89 0.73 -12.61
N SER A 37 4.25 1.94 -12.98
CA SER A 37 5.09 2.83 -12.15
C SER A 37 4.34 3.44 -10.96
N GLY A 38 3.01 3.28 -10.87
CA GLY A 38 2.21 3.83 -9.79
C GLY A 38 0.83 3.20 -9.65
N ALA A 39 0.21 3.40 -8.48
CA ALA A 39 -1.05 2.77 -8.11
C ALA A 39 -2.19 3.10 -9.10
N ARG A 40 -2.34 4.36 -9.49
CA ARG A 40 -3.36 4.78 -10.45
C ARG A 40 -3.12 4.17 -11.84
N GLY A 41 -1.88 4.08 -12.30
CA GLY A 41 -1.53 3.41 -13.55
C GLY A 41 -1.95 1.94 -13.54
N ALA A 42 -1.66 1.22 -12.46
CA ALA A 42 -2.06 -0.17 -12.30
C ALA A 42 -3.59 -0.34 -12.30
N THR A 43 -4.32 0.55 -11.64
CA THR A 43 -5.80 0.55 -11.67
C THR A 43 -6.32 0.77 -13.08
N THR A 44 -5.78 1.74 -13.83
CA THR A 44 -6.15 1.99 -15.23
C THR A 44 -5.85 0.78 -16.12
N THR A 45 -4.67 0.18 -15.99
CA THR A 45 -4.28 -1.02 -16.76
C THR A 45 -5.25 -2.18 -16.51
N PHE A 46 -5.63 -2.41 -15.27
CA PHE A 46 -6.56 -3.46 -14.90
C PHE A 46 -8.02 -3.13 -15.28
N ALA A 47 -8.52 -1.98 -14.81
CA ALA A 47 -9.94 -1.67 -14.88
C ALA A 47 -10.41 -1.22 -16.27
N GLU A 48 -9.59 -0.43 -16.99
CA GLU A 48 -9.94 0.13 -18.29
C GLU A 48 -9.43 -0.72 -19.46
N ARG A 49 -8.17 -1.20 -19.35
CA ARG A 49 -7.54 -2.00 -20.42
C ARG A 49 -7.82 -3.49 -20.28
N SER A 50 -8.44 -3.93 -19.19
CA SER A 50 -8.79 -5.33 -18.92
C SER A 50 -7.59 -6.28 -18.98
N ILE A 51 -6.45 -5.85 -18.46
CA ILE A 51 -5.22 -6.64 -18.40
C ILE A 51 -5.06 -7.24 -17.00
N GLY A 52 -5.09 -8.58 -16.92
CA GLY A 52 -4.99 -9.35 -15.67
C GLY A 52 -6.34 -9.71 -15.09
N ASP A 53 -6.32 -10.69 -14.19
CA ASP A 53 -7.52 -11.24 -13.53
C ASP A 53 -7.67 -10.73 -12.10
N VAL A 54 -6.57 -10.27 -11.50
CA VAL A 54 -6.50 -9.74 -10.12
C VAL A 54 -5.61 -8.50 -10.11
N LEU A 55 -6.09 -7.45 -9.45
CA LEU A 55 -5.33 -6.25 -9.15
C LEU A 55 -4.89 -6.26 -7.70
N LEU A 56 -3.59 -6.20 -7.44
CA LEU A 56 -3.06 -5.91 -6.11
C LEU A 56 -2.94 -4.40 -5.95
N ALA A 57 -3.85 -3.81 -5.22
CA ALA A 57 -3.97 -2.35 -5.10
C ALA A 57 -3.98 -1.87 -3.65
N TRP A 58 -3.83 -0.57 -3.49
CA TRP A 58 -4.17 0.12 -2.26
C TRP A 58 -5.68 0.08 -2.05
N GLU A 59 -6.12 0.06 -0.79
CA GLU A 59 -7.54 -0.01 -0.43
C GLU A 59 -8.38 1.08 -1.11
N ASN A 60 -7.89 2.32 -1.15
CA ASN A 60 -8.58 3.43 -1.80
C ASN A 60 -8.74 3.23 -3.32
N GLU A 61 -7.76 2.67 -3.99
CA GLU A 61 -7.85 2.37 -5.43
C GLU A 61 -8.90 1.29 -5.72
N ALA A 62 -8.98 0.26 -4.87
CA ALA A 62 -10.01 -0.78 -5.00
C ALA A 62 -11.43 -0.20 -4.84
N PHE A 63 -11.66 0.64 -3.84
CA PHE A 63 -12.95 1.32 -3.68
C PHE A 63 -13.29 2.25 -4.86
N LEU A 64 -12.31 2.97 -5.39
CA LEU A 64 -12.52 3.82 -6.55
C LEU A 64 -12.88 3.01 -7.79
N ALA A 65 -12.19 1.90 -8.07
CA ALA A 65 -12.48 1.03 -9.21
C ALA A 65 -13.92 0.48 -9.15
N VAL A 66 -14.36 0.01 -7.98
CA VAL A 66 -15.75 -0.48 -7.80
C VAL A 66 -16.78 0.64 -7.95
N ARG A 67 -16.47 1.85 -7.45
CA ARG A 67 -17.37 3.01 -7.59
C ARG A 67 -17.50 3.47 -9.05
N GLU A 68 -16.39 3.47 -9.78
CA GLU A 68 -16.34 3.92 -11.17
C GLU A 68 -16.96 2.91 -12.14
N GLN A 69 -16.89 1.60 -11.80
CA GLN A 69 -17.45 0.52 -12.62
C GLN A 69 -18.27 -0.45 -11.74
N PRO A 70 -19.50 -0.06 -11.35
CA PRO A 70 -20.34 -0.88 -10.48
C PRO A 70 -20.64 -2.26 -11.07
N GLY A 71 -20.51 -3.29 -10.25
CA GLY A 71 -20.80 -4.67 -10.63
C GLY A 71 -19.72 -5.37 -11.46
N LYS A 72 -18.65 -4.68 -11.85
CA LYS A 72 -17.56 -5.28 -12.64
C LYS A 72 -16.47 -5.92 -11.77
N PHE A 73 -16.24 -5.40 -10.58
CA PHE A 73 -15.16 -5.83 -9.69
C PHE A 73 -15.67 -6.18 -8.30
N GLU A 74 -15.00 -7.11 -7.66
CA GLU A 74 -15.17 -7.45 -6.26
C GLU A 74 -13.90 -7.10 -5.47
N ILE A 75 -14.06 -6.57 -4.24
CA ILE A 75 -12.94 -6.29 -3.34
C ILE A 75 -12.73 -7.49 -2.43
N VAL A 76 -11.62 -8.18 -2.61
CA VAL A 76 -11.16 -9.23 -1.71
C VAL A 76 -10.15 -8.66 -0.72
N THR A 77 -10.53 -8.65 0.55
CA THR A 77 -9.66 -8.17 1.63
C THR A 77 -8.87 -9.34 2.21
N PRO A 78 -7.52 -9.28 2.22
CA PRO A 78 -6.72 -10.37 2.77
C PRO A 78 -6.89 -10.48 4.29
N SER A 79 -6.70 -11.69 4.84
CA SER A 79 -6.78 -11.97 6.28
C SER A 79 -5.75 -11.23 7.14
N LEU A 80 -4.66 -10.77 6.52
CA LEU A 80 -3.63 -9.91 7.09
C LEU A 80 -3.17 -8.95 6.01
N SER A 81 -3.02 -7.68 6.37
CA SER A 81 -2.54 -6.63 5.47
C SER A 81 -1.47 -5.79 6.15
N ILE A 82 -0.91 -4.84 5.42
CA ILE A 82 0.12 -3.94 5.92
C ILE A 82 -0.43 -2.52 6.06
N LEU A 83 -0.14 -1.88 7.20
CA LEU A 83 -0.46 -0.47 7.39
C LEU A 83 0.56 0.36 6.62
N ALA A 84 0.11 1.01 5.57
CA ALA A 84 0.91 1.96 4.82
C ALA A 84 0.87 3.32 5.52
N GLU A 85 2.04 3.76 5.97
CA GLU A 85 2.23 5.04 6.68
C GLU A 85 3.25 5.90 5.93
N PRO A 86 2.90 6.44 4.74
CA PRO A 86 3.80 7.31 4.01
C PRO A 86 4.04 8.59 4.82
N PRO A 87 5.30 8.92 5.12
CA PRO A 87 5.61 10.13 5.87
C PRO A 87 5.35 11.37 5.02
N VAL A 88 4.90 12.44 5.65
CA VAL A 88 4.73 13.75 5.04
C VAL A 88 5.46 14.79 5.89
N ALA A 89 6.19 15.69 5.24
CA ALA A 89 6.94 16.75 5.89
C ALA A 89 6.87 18.06 5.11
N VAL A 90 6.99 19.17 5.82
CA VAL A 90 7.18 20.48 5.18
C VAL A 90 8.62 20.57 4.67
N VAL A 91 8.81 21.03 3.43
CA VAL A 91 10.12 21.41 2.91
C VAL A 91 10.43 22.82 3.43
N GLU A 92 10.89 22.91 4.69
CA GLU A 92 10.97 24.14 5.47
C GLU A 92 11.72 25.25 4.75
N LYS A 93 12.91 24.97 4.26
CA LYS A 93 13.75 25.94 3.52
C LYS A 93 13.00 26.59 2.34
N ASN A 94 12.20 25.80 1.62
CA ASN A 94 11.41 26.34 0.50
C ASN A 94 10.21 27.14 0.99
N ALA A 95 9.54 26.68 2.03
CA ALA A 95 8.39 27.34 2.62
C ALA A 95 8.77 28.68 3.28
N GLU A 96 9.92 28.75 3.95
CA GLU A 96 10.49 29.99 4.51
C GLU A 96 10.81 31.01 3.42
N LYS A 97 11.52 30.59 2.37
CA LYS A 97 11.84 31.45 1.23
C LYS A 97 10.60 32.04 0.57
N LYS A 98 9.48 31.29 0.58
CA LYS A 98 8.19 31.74 0.02
C LYS A 98 7.29 32.46 1.04
N GLY A 99 7.72 32.62 2.29
CA GLY A 99 6.94 33.25 3.35
C GLY A 99 5.68 32.49 3.76
N ASN A 100 5.57 31.19 3.45
CA ASN A 100 4.34 30.39 3.70
C ASN A 100 4.54 29.21 4.68
N LEU A 101 5.62 29.22 5.46
CA LEU A 101 5.94 28.13 6.39
C LEU A 101 4.79 27.81 7.37
N GLN A 102 4.16 28.84 7.95
CA GLN A 102 3.06 28.65 8.89
C GLN A 102 1.81 28.07 8.20
N ILE A 103 1.54 28.47 6.97
CA ILE A 103 0.44 27.92 6.17
C ILE A 103 0.69 26.44 5.88
N ALA A 104 1.92 26.09 5.46
CA ALA A 104 2.30 24.71 5.18
C ALA A 104 2.17 23.81 6.42
N ARG A 105 2.64 24.27 7.58
CA ARG A 105 2.47 23.54 8.85
C ARG A 105 1.00 23.42 9.24
N GLY A 106 0.22 24.49 9.10
CA GLY A 106 -1.22 24.49 9.35
C GLY A 106 -1.96 23.47 8.47
N TYR A 107 -1.62 23.40 7.18
CA TYR A 107 -2.17 22.42 6.26
C TYR A 107 -1.88 20.97 6.70
N LEU A 108 -0.62 20.64 7.01
CA LEU A 108 -0.28 19.29 7.46
C LEU A 108 -0.98 18.93 8.77
N ASN A 109 -1.06 19.85 9.73
CA ASN A 109 -1.79 19.62 10.98
C ASN A 109 -3.28 19.38 10.73
N TYR A 110 -3.88 20.10 9.78
CA TYR A 110 -5.28 19.92 9.42
C TYR A 110 -5.60 18.52 8.92
N LEU A 111 -4.68 17.86 8.20
CA LEU A 111 -4.87 16.47 7.75
C LEU A 111 -5.13 15.49 8.90
N TYR A 112 -4.63 15.78 10.09
CA TYR A 112 -4.83 14.96 11.30
C TYR A 112 -6.02 15.41 12.16
N SER A 113 -6.66 16.53 11.83
CA SER A 113 -7.88 16.98 12.52
C SER A 113 -9.05 16.03 12.22
N PRO A 114 -10.08 15.96 13.10
CA PRO A 114 -11.28 15.18 12.80
C PRO A 114 -11.92 15.53 11.46
N ALA A 115 -11.94 16.82 11.08
CA ALA A 115 -12.48 17.28 9.81
C ALA A 115 -11.63 16.79 8.61
N GLY A 116 -10.30 16.91 8.67
CA GLY A 116 -9.39 16.41 7.65
C GLY A 116 -9.49 14.89 7.50
N GLN A 117 -9.59 14.17 8.61
CA GLN A 117 -9.76 12.71 8.62
C GLN A 117 -11.12 12.27 8.06
N GLU A 118 -12.17 13.07 8.26
CA GLU A 118 -13.46 12.80 7.63
C GLU A 118 -13.44 13.01 6.12
N ILE A 119 -12.74 14.04 5.64
CA ILE A 119 -12.51 14.25 4.21
C ILE A 119 -11.74 13.06 3.62
N ALA A 120 -10.69 12.59 4.30
CA ALA A 120 -9.94 11.40 3.89
C ALA A 120 -10.87 10.18 3.77
N ALA A 121 -11.71 9.90 4.78
CA ALA A 121 -12.64 8.78 4.79
C ALA A 121 -13.65 8.83 3.63
N ARG A 122 -14.21 10.00 3.31
CA ARG A 122 -15.12 10.19 2.17
C ARG A 122 -14.47 9.91 0.82
N ASN A 123 -13.14 10.05 0.75
CA ASN A 123 -12.35 9.76 -0.43
C ASN A 123 -11.65 8.39 -0.36
N PHE A 124 -12.18 7.47 0.46
CA PHE A 124 -11.72 6.10 0.63
C PHE A 124 -10.32 5.93 1.24
N TYR A 125 -9.76 6.95 1.85
CA TYR A 125 -8.57 6.80 2.67
C TYR A 125 -8.96 6.42 4.09
N ARG A 126 -8.48 5.28 4.57
CA ARG A 126 -8.77 4.77 5.91
C ARG A 126 -8.30 5.77 6.97
N PRO A 127 -9.21 6.36 7.76
CA PRO A 127 -8.85 7.38 8.73
C PRO A 127 -8.13 6.77 9.93
N ARG A 128 -7.19 7.51 10.51
CA ARG A 128 -6.49 7.13 11.75
C ARG A 128 -7.27 7.56 13.00
N ASN A 129 -8.11 8.56 12.90
CA ASN A 129 -8.97 8.99 14.00
C ASN A 129 -10.03 7.91 14.29
N ALA A 130 -10.02 7.36 15.52
CA ALA A 130 -10.88 6.23 15.88
C ALA A 130 -12.38 6.56 15.80
N ALA A 131 -12.79 7.79 16.16
CA ALA A 131 -14.18 8.21 16.07
C ALA A 131 -14.65 8.31 14.63
N VAL A 132 -13.82 8.87 13.75
CA VAL A 132 -14.10 8.93 12.31
C VAL A 132 -14.11 7.51 11.73
N LEU A 133 -13.14 6.65 12.07
CA LEU A 133 -13.11 5.26 11.59
C LEU A 133 -14.38 4.50 11.99
N LYS A 134 -14.84 4.69 13.23
CA LYS A 134 -16.11 4.09 13.70
C LYS A 134 -17.32 4.56 12.88
N LYS A 135 -17.39 5.85 12.54
CA LYS A 135 -18.45 6.42 11.69
C LYS A 135 -18.48 5.78 10.29
N TYR A 136 -17.33 5.39 9.75
CA TYR A 136 -17.19 4.78 8.43
C TYR A 136 -16.97 3.25 8.48
N SER A 137 -17.42 2.58 9.54
CA SER A 137 -17.21 1.14 9.76
C SER A 137 -17.88 0.23 8.71
N THR A 138 -18.88 0.71 8.00
CA THR A 138 -19.49 0.00 6.86
C THR A 138 -18.54 -0.05 5.65
N THR A 139 -17.77 1.02 5.44
CA THR A 139 -16.78 1.11 4.36
C THR A 139 -15.47 0.42 4.77
N PHE A 140 -14.93 0.78 5.93
CA PHE A 140 -13.66 0.27 6.42
C PHE A 140 -13.84 -0.83 7.45
N LYS A 141 -13.97 -2.05 6.99
CA LYS A 141 -14.07 -3.22 7.88
C LYS A 141 -12.80 -3.41 8.71
N PRO A 142 -12.90 -4.01 9.91
CA PRO A 142 -11.72 -4.32 10.72
C PRO A 142 -10.71 -5.16 9.93
N LEU A 143 -9.43 -4.81 10.01
CA LEU A 143 -8.33 -5.50 9.38
C LEU A 143 -7.24 -5.85 10.40
N LYS A 144 -6.67 -7.04 10.26
CA LYS A 144 -5.42 -7.37 10.95
C LYS A 144 -4.27 -6.72 10.16
N LEU A 145 -3.61 -5.73 10.77
CA LEU A 145 -2.56 -4.95 10.13
C LEU A 145 -1.22 -5.17 10.82
N VAL A 146 -0.18 -5.34 10.04
CA VAL A 146 1.22 -5.27 10.49
C VAL A 146 1.83 -3.92 10.11
N THR A 147 2.84 -3.48 10.85
CA THR A 147 3.62 -2.27 10.53
C THR A 147 5.03 -2.66 10.11
N ILE A 148 5.68 -1.79 9.35
CA ILE A 148 7.07 -2.00 8.92
C ILE A 148 8.00 -2.15 10.13
N ASP A 149 7.81 -1.34 11.17
CA ASP A 149 8.68 -1.38 12.36
C ASP A 149 8.54 -2.69 13.12
N LYS A 150 7.32 -3.13 13.39
CA LYS A 150 7.09 -4.34 14.19
C LYS A 150 7.39 -5.63 13.42
N GLU A 151 7.03 -5.69 12.14
CA GLU A 151 7.18 -6.92 11.34
C GLU A 151 8.58 -7.08 10.77
N PHE A 152 9.20 -5.97 10.34
CA PHE A 152 10.45 -6.00 9.59
C PHE A 152 11.62 -5.30 10.27
N GLY A 153 11.39 -4.61 11.39
CA GLY A 153 12.43 -3.86 12.13
C GLY A 153 12.80 -2.52 11.51
N GLY A 154 11.86 -1.89 10.79
CA GLY A 154 11.98 -0.54 10.25
C GLY A 154 12.50 -0.48 8.80
N TRP A 155 12.30 0.69 8.18
CA TRP A 155 12.64 0.91 6.76
C TRP A 155 14.10 0.74 6.43
N THR A 156 15.03 1.15 7.31
CA THR A 156 16.47 0.98 7.09
C THR A 156 16.84 -0.50 6.88
N LYS A 157 16.27 -1.38 7.72
CA LYS A 157 16.50 -2.82 7.59
C LYS A 157 15.82 -3.40 6.35
N VAL A 158 14.58 -2.98 6.08
CA VAL A 158 13.82 -3.41 4.90
C VAL A 158 14.57 -3.03 3.63
N GLN A 159 15.02 -1.78 3.51
CA GLN A 159 15.76 -1.31 2.35
C GLN A 159 16.98 -2.18 2.09
N LYS A 160 17.81 -2.35 3.11
CA LYS A 160 19.05 -3.16 3.01
C LYS A 160 18.78 -4.63 2.64
N THR A 161 17.75 -5.24 3.23
CA THR A 161 17.48 -6.67 3.04
C THR A 161 16.77 -6.96 1.73
N HIS A 162 15.79 -6.14 1.39
CA HIS A 162 14.88 -6.45 0.29
C HIS A 162 15.14 -5.65 -0.98
N PHE A 163 15.56 -4.37 -0.89
CA PHE A 163 15.51 -3.46 -2.03
C PHE A 163 16.86 -2.85 -2.47
N ASP A 164 17.93 -2.96 -1.67
CA ASP A 164 19.26 -2.55 -2.12
C ASP A 164 19.75 -3.47 -3.25
N ASN A 165 20.74 -3.01 -4.00
CA ASN A 165 21.32 -3.76 -5.10
C ASN A 165 21.73 -5.17 -4.66
N GLY A 166 21.20 -6.20 -5.33
CA GLY A 166 21.39 -7.59 -4.97
C GLY A 166 20.52 -8.09 -3.82
N GLY A 167 19.61 -7.26 -3.29
CA GLY A 167 18.63 -7.63 -2.28
C GLY A 167 17.64 -8.70 -2.78
N ILE A 168 16.76 -9.14 -1.89
CA ILE A 168 15.83 -10.25 -2.17
C ILE A 168 14.93 -9.94 -3.38
N PHE A 169 14.50 -8.69 -3.55
CA PHE A 169 13.69 -8.28 -4.70
C PHE A 169 14.41 -8.50 -6.03
N ASP A 170 15.68 -8.09 -6.12
CA ASP A 170 16.49 -8.31 -7.32
C ASP A 170 16.66 -9.79 -7.65
N GLN A 171 16.85 -10.63 -6.62
CA GLN A 171 16.96 -12.08 -6.80
C GLN A 171 15.66 -12.67 -7.37
N ILE A 172 14.50 -12.24 -6.84
CA ILE A 172 13.18 -12.67 -7.32
C ILE A 172 12.98 -12.30 -8.80
N VAL A 173 13.30 -11.06 -9.18
CA VAL A 173 13.09 -10.54 -10.54
C VAL A 173 14.06 -11.20 -11.53
N LYS A 174 15.34 -11.38 -11.16
CA LYS A 174 16.33 -12.05 -12.01
C LYS A 174 15.94 -13.50 -12.34
N ILE A 175 15.51 -14.28 -11.36
CA ILE A 175 15.07 -15.67 -11.58
C ILE A 175 13.89 -15.71 -12.55
N ASN A 176 12.95 -14.78 -12.45
CA ASN A 176 11.80 -14.72 -13.34
C ASN A 176 12.16 -14.30 -14.79
N SER A 177 13.24 -13.55 -15.01
CA SER A 177 13.71 -13.15 -16.34
C SER A 177 14.50 -14.24 -17.06
N THR A 178 15.10 -15.19 -16.35
CA THR A 178 15.87 -16.31 -16.92
C THR A 178 15.01 -17.54 -17.27
N THR A 179 13.73 -17.53 -16.92
CA THR A 179 12.80 -18.66 -17.11
C THR A 179 11.79 -18.42 -18.28
N LYS A 180 12.08 -17.48 -19.18
CA LYS A 180 11.29 -17.24 -20.39
C LYS A 180 11.83 -18.00 -21.58
#